data_d727f42ec7be283d9bc723f989516d88
#
_entry.id   d727f42ec7be283d9bc723f989516d88
#
_cell.length_a   1.000
_cell.length_b   1.000
_cell.length_c   1.000
_cell.angle_alpha   90.00
_cell.angle_beta   90.00
_cell.angle_gamma   90.00
#
_symmetry.space_group_name_H-M   'P 1'
#
loop_
_entity.id
_entity.type
_entity.pdbx_description
1 polymer ?
#
loop_
_entity_poly.entity_id
_entity_poly.type
_entity_poly.pdbx_seq_one_letter_code
_entity_poly.pdbx_strand_id
1 'polypeptide(L)'
;MGVVISNRILEIPGIVSTSYLEDPSLRLSPQDRRRRKRGEVRALVWHTTGGYPDREHPTPQRVRPEAAPTRALRGRRVEEMWENDARCAGSHLILDADGSVLCLADLQEEAAYHAGQANEYTIGIEVVQQPDSSLYAAQIAAVPVLGAWLSAAFGLPRRACYPYTGVRKGILEELGSYGHRDCSDNRGTGDPGDFIMQALLDAGWTAF
;
A
#
# COMPACT_ATOMS: atom_id res chain seq x y z
N MET A 1 -9.73 12.38 11.86
CA MET A 1 -9.43 11.13 11.14
C MET A 1 -8.28 11.39 10.20
N GLY A 2 -7.29 10.49 10.15
CA GLY A 2 -6.11 10.74 9.33
C GLY A 2 -5.10 9.60 9.38
N VAL A 3 -3.94 9.83 8.77
CA VAL A 3 -2.77 8.96 8.88
C VAL A 3 -1.76 9.54 9.86
N VAL A 4 -0.81 8.73 10.34
CA VAL A 4 0.16 9.16 11.36
C VAL A 4 1.53 9.40 10.72
N ILE A 5 2.05 10.62 10.90
CA ILE A 5 3.41 11.01 10.54
C ILE A 5 4.05 11.69 11.76
N SER A 6 5.18 11.19 12.23
CA SER A 6 5.91 11.70 13.40
C SER A 6 4.99 11.89 14.62
N ASN A 7 4.19 10.86 14.93
CA ASN A 7 3.21 10.82 16.01
C ASN A 7 2.10 11.89 15.93
N ARG A 8 1.82 12.42 14.75
CA ARG A 8 0.73 13.37 14.49
C ARG A 8 -0.25 12.80 13.50
N ILE A 9 -1.53 13.00 13.75
CA ILE A 9 -2.60 12.67 12.79
C ILE A 9 -2.70 13.78 11.76
N LEU A 10 -2.59 13.42 10.47
CA LEU A 10 -2.72 14.32 9.34
C LEU A 10 -3.84 13.83 8.42
N GLU A 11 -4.76 14.70 8.08
CA GLU A 11 -5.88 14.39 7.18
C GLU A 11 -5.43 14.29 5.73
N ILE A 12 -6.02 13.35 4.99
CA ILE A 12 -5.87 13.24 3.55
C ILE A 12 -7.13 13.84 2.92
N PRO A 13 -7.04 15.00 2.25
CA PRO A 13 -8.21 15.62 1.65
C PRO A 13 -8.94 14.69 0.67
N GLY A 14 -10.23 14.49 0.87
CA GLY A 14 -11.08 13.65 0.01
C GLY A 14 -11.00 12.15 0.28
N ILE A 15 -10.20 11.70 1.27
CA ILE A 15 -10.13 10.30 1.69
C ILE A 15 -10.55 10.16 3.16
N VAL A 16 -11.51 9.29 3.42
CA VAL A 16 -11.82 8.87 4.79
C VAL A 16 -10.70 7.97 5.30
N SER A 17 -10.11 8.32 6.45
CA SER A 17 -9.00 7.53 7.00
C SER A 17 -9.15 7.37 8.51
N THR A 18 -8.72 6.23 9.04
CA THR A 18 -8.67 5.93 10.47
C THR A 18 -7.27 5.44 10.81
N SER A 19 -6.69 5.98 11.87
CA SER A 19 -5.34 5.63 12.32
C SER A 19 -5.35 4.81 13.61
N TYR A 20 -4.26 4.11 13.88
CA TYR A 20 -4.04 3.41 15.13
C TYR A 20 -4.03 4.33 16.37
N LEU A 21 -3.82 5.63 16.21
CA LEU A 21 -3.94 6.60 17.33
C LEU A 21 -5.40 6.89 17.66
N GLU A 22 -6.32 6.70 16.72
CA GLU A 22 -7.76 6.85 16.90
C GLU A 22 -8.42 5.52 17.27
N ASP A 23 -7.92 4.43 16.71
CA ASP A 23 -8.35 3.08 16.97
C ASP A 23 -7.12 2.18 17.21
N PRO A 24 -6.72 1.97 18.46
CA PRO A 24 -5.53 1.19 18.80
C PRO A 24 -5.54 -0.26 18.30
N SER A 25 -6.72 -0.82 17.99
CA SER A 25 -6.81 -2.17 17.40
C SER A 25 -6.22 -2.27 16.01
N LEU A 26 -5.97 -1.14 15.32
CA LEU A 26 -5.32 -1.09 14.02
C LEU A 26 -3.78 -1.14 14.10
N ARG A 27 -3.22 -1.12 15.30
CA ARG A 27 -1.77 -1.01 15.47
C ARG A 27 -1.06 -2.29 15.02
N LEU A 28 -0.18 -2.20 14.02
CA LEU A 28 0.70 -3.32 13.67
C LEU A 28 1.43 -3.84 14.90
N SER A 29 1.49 -5.17 15.03
CA SER A 29 2.18 -5.80 16.13
C SER A 29 3.69 -5.43 16.12
N PRO A 30 4.37 -5.48 17.29
CA PRO A 30 5.81 -5.18 17.35
C PRO A 30 6.67 -6.11 16.48
N GLN A 31 6.19 -7.32 16.16
CA GLN A 31 6.90 -8.25 15.29
C GLN A 31 6.82 -7.86 13.80
N ASP A 32 5.80 -7.09 13.39
CA ASP A 32 5.54 -6.75 11.99
C ASP A 32 6.08 -5.38 11.60
N ARG A 33 6.67 -4.66 12.56
CA ARG A 33 7.26 -3.34 12.37
C ARG A 33 8.51 -3.15 13.24
N ARG A 34 9.31 -2.17 12.88
CA ARG A 34 10.44 -1.72 13.69
C ARG A 34 10.63 -0.22 13.55
N ARG A 35 11.40 0.41 14.44
CA ARG A 35 11.81 1.80 14.26
C ARG A 35 12.67 1.92 13.00
N ARG A 36 12.35 2.89 12.15
CA ARG A 36 13.11 3.19 10.94
C ARG A 36 14.51 3.70 11.30
N LYS A 37 15.56 3.07 10.78
CA LYS A 37 16.94 3.38 11.16
C LYS A 37 17.45 4.68 10.54
N ARG A 38 16.98 5.02 9.34
CA ARG A 38 17.49 6.15 8.55
C ARG A 38 16.56 7.34 8.47
N GLY A 39 15.32 7.22 8.93
CA GLY A 39 14.35 8.32 8.94
C GLY A 39 13.95 8.88 7.57
N GLU A 40 14.46 8.31 6.46
CA GLU A 40 14.22 8.78 5.10
C GLU A 40 13.27 7.85 4.35
N VAL A 41 12.13 8.38 3.96
CA VAL A 41 11.22 7.70 3.01
C VAL A 41 11.65 8.07 1.60
N ARG A 42 11.91 7.07 0.76
CA ARG A 42 12.41 7.23 -0.62
C ARG A 42 11.41 6.79 -1.68
N ALA A 43 10.45 5.94 -1.29
CA ALA A 43 9.45 5.46 -2.24
C ALA A 43 8.17 5.00 -1.56
N LEU A 44 7.10 4.93 -2.37
CA LEU A 44 5.86 4.24 -2.06
C LEU A 44 5.90 2.86 -2.72
N VAL A 45 5.46 1.82 -2.01
CA VAL A 45 5.33 0.48 -2.58
C VAL A 45 3.87 0.04 -2.47
N TRP A 46 3.26 -0.18 -3.63
CA TRP A 46 1.90 -0.62 -3.76
C TRP A 46 1.82 -2.15 -3.80
N HIS A 47 0.84 -2.66 -3.10
CA HIS A 47 0.51 -4.09 -3.00
C HIS A 47 -0.96 -4.32 -3.33
N THR A 48 -1.30 -5.56 -3.60
CA THR A 48 -2.67 -6.05 -3.50
C THR A 48 -2.70 -7.28 -2.62
N THR A 49 -3.75 -7.42 -1.80
CA THR A 49 -3.85 -8.54 -0.84
C THR A 49 -3.90 -9.92 -1.51
N GLY A 50 -4.12 -9.95 -2.82
CA GLY A 50 -4.39 -11.19 -3.54
C GLY A 50 -5.71 -11.85 -3.12
N GLY A 51 -6.16 -12.82 -3.89
CA GLY A 51 -7.27 -13.66 -3.50
C GLY A 51 -6.78 -14.75 -2.53
N TYR A 52 -6.73 -14.45 -1.24
CA TYR A 52 -6.40 -15.47 -0.23
C TYR A 52 -7.44 -16.61 -0.27
N PRO A 53 -7.08 -17.92 -0.18
CA PRO A 53 -5.80 -18.44 0.37
C PRO A 53 -4.79 -18.99 -0.65
N ASP A 54 -4.93 -18.77 -1.93
CA ASP A 54 -4.07 -19.40 -2.92
C ASP A 54 -2.68 -18.75 -2.96
N ARG A 55 -1.65 -19.60 -3.07
CA ARG A 55 -0.23 -19.19 -3.09
C ARG A 55 0.17 -18.36 -4.31
N GLU A 56 -0.65 -18.36 -5.35
CA GLU A 56 -0.49 -17.50 -6.51
C GLU A 56 -1.22 -16.18 -6.23
N HIS A 57 -0.49 -15.08 -6.30
CA HIS A 57 -1.05 -13.73 -6.20
C HIS A 57 -1.74 -13.41 -7.54
N PRO A 58 -3.06 -13.62 -7.67
CA PRO A 58 -3.72 -13.37 -8.93
C PRO A 58 -3.68 -11.89 -9.23
N THR A 59 -3.25 -11.54 -10.43
CA THR A 59 -3.33 -10.18 -10.94
C THR A 59 -4.78 -9.71 -10.92
N PRO A 60 -5.09 -8.49 -10.44
CA PRO A 60 -6.42 -7.91 -10.56
C PRO A 60 -6.91 -8.00 -12.00
N GLN A 61 -8.09 -8.62 -12.20
CA GLN A 61 -8.63 -8.92 -13.54
C GLN A 61 -9.65 -7.88 -14.00
N ARG A 62 -10.25 -7.14 -13.08
CA ARG A 62 -11.29 -6.16 -13.39
C ARG A 62 -11.46 -5.11 -12.30
N VAL A 63 -12.04 -3.99 -12.70
CA VAL A 63 -12.49 -2.94 -11.79
C VAL A 63 -14.02 -2.92 -11.80
N ARG A 64 -14.62 -2.99 -10.62
CA ARG A 64 -16.06 -2.92 -10.43
C ARG A 64 -16.48 -1.46 -10.31
N PRO A 65 -17.43 -0.99 -11.15
CA PRO A 65 -17.89 0.40 -11.12
C PRO A 65 -18.86 0.70 -9.98
N GLU A 66 -19.54 -0.34 -9.44
CA GLU A 66 -20.51 -0.20 -8.35
C GLU A 66 -19.82 0.20 -7.03
N ALA A 67 -20.60 0.78 -6.11
CA ALA A 67 -20.12 1.05 -4.75
C ALA A 67 -19.80 -0.26 -4.02
N ALA A 68 -18.72 -0.26 -3.24
CA ALA A 68 -18.34 -1.41 -2.45
C ALA A 68 -19.39 -1.68 -1.35
N PRO A 69 -20.03 -2.86 -1.32
CA PRO A 69 -20.91 -3.22 -0.21
C PRO A 69 -20.08 -3.45 1.06
N THR A 70 -20.68 -3.27 2.23
CA THR A 70 -19.99 -3.43 3.53
C THR A 70 -19.23 -4.76 3.65
N ARG A 71 -19.77 -5.84 3.07
CA ARG A 71 -19.11 -7.17 3.06
C ARG A 71 -17.81 -7.21 2.25
N ALA A 72 -17.57 -6.22 1.38
CA ALA A 72 -16.36 -6.11 0.59
C ALA A 72 -15.23 -5.41 1.37
N LEU A 73 -15.56 -4.70 2.47
CA LEU A 73 -14.58 -4.09 3.36
C LEU A 73 -13.83 -5.16 4.14
N ARG A 74 -12.56 -5.31 3.88
CA ARG A 74 -11.74 -6.39 4.41
C ARG A 74 -10.43 -5.91 5.04
N GLY A 75 -10.21 -4.60 5.08
CA GLY A 75 -8.96 -4.03 5.57
C GLY A 75 -8.60 -4.50 6.97
N ARG A 76 -9.57 -4.55 7.90
CA ARG A 76 -9.34 -5.07 9.26
C ARG A 76 -9.02 -6.58 9.28
N ARG A 77 -9.62 -7.37 8.39
CA ARG A 77 -9.30 -8.80 8.29
C ARG A 77 -7.89 -9.04 7.74
N VAL A 78 -7.40 -8.16 6.90
CA VAL A 78 -6.02 -8.21 6.41
C VAL A 78 -5.05 -7.96 7.55
N GLU A 79 -5.33 -6.98 8.38
CA GLU A 79 -4.53 -6.67 9.56
C GLU A 79 -4.55 -7.84 10.57
N GLU A 80 -5.73 -8.36 10.93
CA GLU A 80 -5.88 -9.54 11.80
C GLU A 80 -5.14 -10.78 11.23
N MET A 81 -5.09 -10.94 9.91
CA MET A 81 -4.34 -12.00 9.25
C MET A 81 -2.83 -11.86 9.47
N TRP A 82 -2.31 -10.64 9.38
CA TRP A 82 -0.89 -10.40 9.64
C TRP A 82 -0.51 -10.63 11.10
N GLU A 83 -1.34 -10.22 12.05
CA GLU A 83 -1.11 -10.49 13.48
C GLU A 83 -0.93 -11.98 13.78
N ASN A 84 -1.61 -12.83 13.02
CA ASN A 84 -1.54 -14.28 13.15
C ASN A 84 -0.50 -14.95 12.23
N ASP A 85 0.24 -14.17 11.42
CA ASP A 85 1.25 -14.68 10.50
C ASP A 85 2.63 -14.69 11.17
N ALA A 86 3.17 -15.89 11.40
CA ALA A 86 4.50 -16.07 11.98
C ALA A 86 5.65 -15.52 11.10
N ARG A 87 5.38 -15.08 9.87
CA ARG A 87 6.40 -14.60 8.92
C ARG A 87 6.77 -13.13 9.09
N CYS A 88 6.21 -12.42 10.05
CA CYS A 88 6.40 -10.98 10.23
C CYS A 88 6.03 -10.23 8.93
N ALA A 89 4.76 -10.03 8.68
CA ALA A 89 4.24 -9.34 7.51
C ALA A 89 3.31 -8.19 7.90
N GLY A 90 3.34 -7.10 7.15
CA GLY A 90 2.43 -5.98 7.37
C GLY A 90 2.80 -4.78 6.52
N SER A 91 1.85 -3.90 6.20
CA SER A 91 2.10 -2.64 5.53
C SER A 91 1.72 -1.45 6.42
N HIS A 92 2.14 -0.25 6.05
CA HIS A 92 1.84 0.95 6.81
C HIS A 92 0.37 1.38 6.66
N LEU A 93 -0.15 1.20 5.44
CA LEU A 93 -1.49 1.61 5.05
C LEU A 93 -2.23 0.46 4.38
N ILE A 94 -3.55 0.42 4.60
CA ILE A 94 -4.48 -0.42 3.85
C ILE A 94 -5.49 0.50 3.16
N LEU A 95 -5.64 0.36 1.84
CA LEU A 95 -6.67 1.01 1.04
C LEU A 95 -7.83 0.02 0.85
N ASP A 96 -8.92 0.25 1.57
CA ASP A 96 -10.07 -0.65 1.58
C ASP A 96 -10.97 -0.48 0.34
N ALA A 97 -11.91 -1.39 0.15
CA ALA A 97 -12.74 -1.52 -1.05
C ALA A 97 -13.60 -0.27 -1.37
N ASP A 98 -13.94 0.52 -0.37
CA ASP A 98 -14.69 1.78 -0.51
C ASP A 98 -13.80 3.02 -0.76
N GLY A 99 -12.47 2.82 -0.87
CA GLY A 99 -11.50 3.90 -1.01
C GLY A 99 -11.07 4.54 0.31
N SER A 100 -11.54 4.04 1.46
CA SER A 100 -11.06 4.48 2.77
C SER A 100 -9.67 3.91 3.10
N VAL A 101 -8.94 4.56 4.00
CA VAL A 101 -7.58 4.20 4.39
C VAL A 101 -7.50 3.87 5.87
N LEU A 102 -6.91 2.72 6.19
CA LEU A 102 -6.49 2.37 7.55
C LEU A 102 -4.99 2.61 7.69
N CYS A 103 -4.57 3.33 8.74
CA CYS A 103 -3.16 3.61 9.03
C CYS A 103 -2.71 2.79 10.25
N LEU A 104 -1.80 1.86 10.04
CA LEU A 104 -1.39 0.83 11.00
C LEU A 104 -0.06 1.14 11.69
N ALA A 105 0.76 2.01 11.10
CA ALA A 105 2.08 2.37 11.60
C ALA A 105 2.39 3.85 11.33
N ASP A 106 3.32 4.43 12.08
CA ASP A 106 3.83 5.77 11.80
C ASP A 106 4.65 5.76 10.51
N LEU A 107 4.22 6.55 9.53
CA LEU A 107 4.80 6.55 8.19
C LEU A 107 6.25 7.06 8.17
N GLN A 108 6.62 7.95 9.11
CA GLN A 108 7.97 8.50 9.21
C GLN A 108 8.87 7.66 10.13
N GLU A 109 8.36 7.28 11.30
CA GLU A 109 9.18 6.71 12.37
C GLU A 109 9.34 5.19 12.27
N GLU A 110 8.45 4.51 11.54
CA GLU A 110 8.41 3.06 11.53
C GLU A 110 8.60 2.48 10.12
N ALA A 111 9.20 1.31 10.06
CA ALA A 111 9.31 0.47 8.88
C ALA A 111 8.45 -0.78 9.11
N ALA A 112 7.42 -0.97 8.29
CA ALA A 112 6.62 -2.19 8.25
C ALA A 112 7.30 -3.26 7.38
N TYR A 113 7.03 -4.55 7.65
CA TYR A 113 7.65 -5.65 6.92
C TYR A 113 6.82 -6.04 5.68
N HIS A 114 6.96 -5.30 4.57
CA HIS A 114 6.15 -5.47 3.36
C HIS A 114 6.93 -5.79 2.07
N ALA A 115 8.19 -5.33 1.97
CA ALA A 115 8.96 -5.39 0.72
C ALA A 115 10.43 -5.77 0.94
N GLY A 116 10.71 -6.64 1.90
CA GLY A 116 12.05 -7.18 2.15
C GLY A 116 13.09 -6.10 2.43
N GLN A 117 14.11 -6.00 1.59
CA GLN A 117 15.19 -5.01 1.78
C GLN A 117 14.73 -3.55 1.61
N ALA A 118 13.62 -3.31 0.91
CA ALA A 118 13.05 -1.99 0.71
C ALA A 118 12.29 -1.44 1.94
N ASN A 119 11.95 -2.28 2.92
CA ASN A 119 11.16 -1.89 4.10
C ASN A 119 11.67 -0.62 4.79
N GLU A 120 12.98 -0.46 4.86
CA GLU A 120 13.62 0.63 5.59
C GLU A 120 13.41 2.01 4.96
N TYR A 121 13.11 2.04 3.66
CA TYR A 121 13.07 3.27 2.86
C TYR A 121 11.71 3.54 2.23
N THR A 122 10.72 2.71 2.51
CA THR A 122 9.45 2.76 1.78
C THR A 122 8.24 2.80 2.71
N ILE A 123 7.15 3.32 2.18
CA ILE A 123 5.82 3.20 2.75
C ILE A 123 5.07 2.13 1.95
N GLY A 124 4.67 1.05 2.61
CA GLY A 124 3.83 0.01 2.02
C GLY A 124 2.36 0.39 2.06
N ILE A 125 1.67 0.19 0.96
CA ILE A 125 0.23 0.46 0.80
C ILE A 125 -0.42 -0.81 0.25
N GLU A 126 -1.23 -1.47 1.04
CA GLU A 126 -1.95 -2.68 0.67
C GLU A 126 -3.34 -2.33 0.13
N VAL A 127 -3.62 -2.64 -1.12
CA VAL A 127 -4.94 -2.43 -1.73
C VAL A 127 -5.75 -3.72 -1.61
N VAL A 128 -6.91 -3.65 -0.95
CA VAL A 128 -7.74 -4.83 -0.69
C VAL A 128 -8.33 -5.38 -1.98
N GLN A 129 -7.83 -6.52 -2.44
CA GLN A 129 -8.36 -7.26 -3.59
C GLN A 129 -9.46 -8.22 -3.15
N GLN A 130 -10.52 -8.32 -3.94
CA GLN A 130 -11.61 -9.25 -3.67
C GLN A 130 -11.22 -10.69 -4.08
N PRO A 131 -11.88 -11.74 -3.52
CA PRO A 131 -11.57 -13.15 -3.84
C PRO A 131 -11.69 -13.49 -5.31
N ASP A 132 -12.49 -12.75 -6.08
CA ASP A 132 -12.66 -12.93 -7.52
C ASP A 132 -11.67 -12.08 -8.35
N SER A 133 -10.58 -11.69 -7.75
CA SER A 133 -9.53 -10.86 -8.36
C SER A 133 -10.01 -9.51 -8.87
N SER A 134 -11.05 -8.93 -8.24
CA SER A 134 -11.54 -7.59 -8.59
C SER A 134 -11.09 -6.52 -7.59
N LEU A 135 -11.01 -5.29 -8.09
CA LEU A 135 -10.92 -4.04 -7.31
C LEU A 135 -12.22 -3.25 -7.51
N TYR A 136 -12.44 -2.23 -6.69
CA TYR A 136 -13.54 -1.29 -6.88
C TYR A 136 -13.05 0.04 -7.45
N ALA A 137 -13.92 0.72 -8.21
CA ALA A 137 -13.60 2.03 -8.80
C ALA A 137 -13.22 3.07 -7.75
N ALA A 138 -13.80 2.98 -6.54
CA ALA A 138 -13.44 3.86 -5.42
C ALA A 138 -11.96 3.73 -5.02
N GLN A 139 -11.40 2.50 -5.02
CA GLN A 139 -9.98 2.28 -4.74
C GLN A 139 -9.11 2.90 -5.85
N ILE A 140 -9.46 2.63 -7.11
CA ILE A 140 -8.73 3.18 -8.26
C ILE A 140 -8.74 4.71 -8.25
N ALA A 141 -9.87 5.33 -7.89
CA ALA A 141 -9.96 6.79 -7.74
C ALA A 141 -9.12 7.31 -6.55
N ALA A 142 -9.04 6.56 -5.46
CA ALA A 142 -8.26 6.96 -4.28
C ALA A 142 -6.74 6.81 -4.46
N VAL A 143 -6.27 5.88 -5.30
CA VAL A 143 -4.83 5.64 -5.56
C VAL A 143 -4.07 6.93 -5.90
N PRO A 144 -4.43 7.71 -6.93
CA PRO A 144 -3.69 8.92 -7.27
C PRO A 144 -3.80 10.02 -6.20
N VAL A 145 -4.93 10.11 -5.49
CA VAL A 145 -5.11 11.09 -4.40
C VAL A 145 -4.18 10.77 -3.24
N LEU A 146 -4.20 9.52 -2.78
CA LEU A 146 -3.32 9.04 -1.71
C LEU A 146 -1.85 9.15 -2.11
N GLY A 147 -1.51 8.68 -3.31
CA GLY A 147 -0.14 8.74 -3.83
C GLY A 147 0.39 10.18 -3.93
N ALA A 148 -0.42 11.11 -4.44
CA ALA A 148 -0.03 12.51 -4.56
C ALA A 148 0.16 13.18 -3.20
N TRP A 149 -0.71 12.89 -2.24
CA TRP A 149 -0.60 13.40 -0.89
C TRP A 149 0.66 12.87 -0.18
N LEU A 150 0.91 11.57 -0.24
CA LEU A 150 2.12 10.96 0.32
C LEU A 150 3.39 11.51 -0.35
N SER A 151 3.38 11.66 -1.67
CA SER A 151 4.50 12.24 -2.40
C SER A 151 4.81 13.66 -1.94
N ALA A 152 3.79 14.48 -1.72
CA ALA A 152 3.97 15.83 -1.20
C ALA A 152 4.48 15.82 0.26
N ALA A 153 3.93 14.94 1.11
CA ALA A 153 4.32 14.85 2.52
C ALA A 153 5.79 14.42 2.72
N PHE A 154 6.32 13.58 1.82
CA PHE A 154 7.68 13.04 1.90
C PHE A 154 8.65 13.60 0.84
N GLY A 155 8.24 14.61 0.07
CA GLY A 155 9.10 15.22 -0.95
C GLY A 155 9.45 14.27 -2.12
N LEU A 156 8.60 13.28 -2.39
CA LEU A 156 8.81 12.32 -3.48
C LEU A 156 8.32 12.87 -4.82
N PRO A 157 9.01 12.61 -5.93
CA PRO A 157 8.52 12.97 -7.25
C PRO A 157 7.31 12.09 -7.62
N ARG A 158 6.37 12.65 -8.40
CA ARG A 158 5.24 11.90 -8.96
C ARG A 158 5.69 11.08 -10.16
N ARG A 159 6.40 10.00 -9.88
CA ARG A 159 6.93 9.05 -10.85
C ARG A 159 6.50 7.64 -10.47
N ALA A 160 6.17 6.82 -11.46
CA ALA A 160 5.74 5.44 -11.27
C ALA A 160 6.62 4.49 -12.06
N CYS A 161 7.09 3.41 -11.43
CA CYS A 161 7.84 2.34 -12.08
C CYS A 161 6.90 1.55 -13.00
N TYR A 162 6.90 1.90 -14.29
CA TYR A 162 6.01 1.31 -15.28
C TYR A 162 6.55 1.51 -16.69
N PRO A 163 6.38 0.54 -17.64
CA PRO A 163 5.79 -0.79 -17.40
C PRO A 163 6.69 -1.69 -16.55
N TYR A 164 6.11 -2.77 -16.00
CA TYR A 164 6.89 -3.79 -15.30
C TYR A 164 7.88 -4.48 -16.25
N THR A 165 9.15 -4.42 -15.94
CA THR A 165 10.24 -4.99 -16.75
C THR A 165 11.06 -6.05 -16.01
N GLY A 166 10.59 -6.44 -14.82
CA GLY A 166 11.28 -7.38 -13.93
C GLY A 166 11.69 -6.75 -12.61
N VAL A 167 12.12 -7.61 -11.69
CA VAL A 167 12.58 -7.17 -10.36
C VAL A 167 13.81 -6.28 -10.48
N ARG A 168 13.76 -5.11 -9.87
CA ARG A 168 14.91 -4.22 -9.73
C ARG A 168 15.77 -4.70 -8.57
N LYS A 169 16.96 -5.20 -8.87
CA LYS A 169 17.89 -5.73 -7.85
C LYS A 169 18.45 -4.59 -7.01
N GLY A 170 18.39 -4.77 -5.70
CA GLY A 170 18.98 -3.85 -4.73
C GLY A 170 17.99 -2.85 -4.14
N ILE A 171 18.52 -1.83 -3.46
CA ILE A 171 17.76 -0.71 -2.93
C ILE A 171 17.21 0.08 -4.13
N LEU A 172 15.96 0.51 -4.04
CA LEU A 172 15.31 1.34 -5.04
C LEU A 172 16.18 2.57 -5.35
N GLU A 173 16.74 2.63 -6.54
CA GLU A 173 17.72 3.66 -6.92
C GLU A 173 17.05 5.00 -7.17
N GLU A 174 15.82 4.97 -7.69
CA GLU A 174 15.05 6.16 -8.03
C GLU A 174 13.93 6.42 -7.03
N LEU A 175 13.69 7.70 -6.72
CA LEU A 175 12.56 8.12 -5.91
C LEU A 175 11.25 7.98 -6.69
N GLY A 176 10.17 7.54 -6.03
CA GLY A 176 8.86 7.45 -6.68
C GLY A 176 7.98 6.34 -6.13
N SER A 177 7.09 5.83 -6.98
CA SER A 177 6.17 4.74 -6.68
C SER A 177 6.54 3.46 -7.42
N TYR A 178 6.50 2.36 -6.71
CA TYR A 178 6.81 1.02 -7.20
C TYR A 178 5.67 0.07 -6.88
N GLY A 179 5.55 -1.01 -7.64
CA GLY A 179 4.81 -2.18 -7.21
C GLY A 179 5.71 -3.11 -6.37
N HIS A 180 5.13 -3.97 -5.54
CA HIS A 180 5.92 -5.01 -4.85
C HIS A 180 6.67 -5.90 -5.84
N ARG A 181 6.06 -6.19 -7.00
CA ARG A 181 6.67 -6.92 -8.12
C ARG A 181 8.00 -6.33 -8.61
N ASP A 182 8.19 -5.02 -8.44
CA ASP A 182 9.45 -4.34 -8.78
C ASP A 182 10.53 -4.53 -7.72
N CYS A 183 10.13 -4.87 -6.48
CA CYS A 183 11.00 -5.01 -5.31
C CYS A 183 11.41 -6.46 -5.04
N SER A 184 10.59 -7.43 -5.46
CA SER A 184 10.74 -8.84 -5.11
C SER A 184 10.16 -9.77 -6.18
N ASP A 185 10.77 -10.93 -6.37
CA ASP A 185 10.34 -11.98 -7.31
C ASP A 185 9.37 -13.00 -6.69
N ASN A 186 9.03 -12.88 -5.42
CA ASN A 186 8.22 -13.84 -4.69
C ASN A 186 6.70 -13.68 -4.88
N ARG A 187 6.25 -12.64 -5.61
CA ARG A 187 4.82 -12.30 -5.78
C ARG A 187 4.34 -12.28 -7.23
N GLY A 188 5.21 -12.58 -8.19
CA GLY A 188 4.87 -12.52 -9.61
C GLY A 188 4.45 -11.11 -10.06
N THR A 189 3.75 -11.03 -11.20
CA THR A 189 3.33 -9.75 -11.81
C THR A 189 2.07 -9.16 -11.20
N GLY A 190 1.37 -9.90 -10.35
CA GLY A 190 0.05 -9.54 -9.82
C GLY A 190 0.03 -8.56 -8.66
N ASP A 191 1.17 -8.29 -8.05
CA ASP A 191 1.27 -7.46 -6.85
C ASP A 191 2.01 -6.14 -7.14
N PRO A 192 1.29 -5.03 -7.39
CA PRO A 192 -0.16 -4.84 -7.31
C PRO A 192 -0.94 -5.05 -8.62
N GLY A 193 -0.32 -5.48 -9.70
CA GLY A 193 -0.89 -5.49 -11.04
C GLY A 193 -0.89 -4.12 -11.71
N ASP A 194 -1.43 -4.05 -12.95
CA ASP A 194 -1.33 -2.83 -13.76
C ASP A 194 -2.35 -1.75 -13.42
N PHE A 195 -3.55 -2.11 -12.93
CA PHE A 195 -4.60 -1.13 -12.64
C PHE A 195 -4.16 -0.03 -11.66
N ILE A 196 -3.40 -0.39 -10.63
CA ILE A 196 -2.91 0.56 -9.63
C ILE A 196 -1.88 1.51 -10.26
N MET A 197 -0.90 0.96 -10.97
CA MET A 197 0.15 1.76 -11.59
C MET A 197 -0.39 2.63 -12.72
N GLN A 198 -1.33 2.12 -13.51
CA GLN A 198 -2.00 2.89 -14.56
C GLN A 198 -2.81 4.05 -13.99
N ALA A 199 -3.50 3.87 -12.86
CA ALA A 199 -4.24 4.95 -12.21
C ALA A 199 -3.33 6.13 -11.82
N LEU A 200 -2.08 5.88 -11.44
CA LEU A 200 -1.10 6.94 -11.20
C LEU A 200 -0.74 7.66 -12.50
N LEU A 201 -0.47 6.92 -13.59
CA LEU A 201 -0.12 7.51 -14.89
C LEU A 201 -1.27 8.33 -15.47
N ASP A 202 -2.52 7.83 -15.38
CA ASP A 202 -3.72 8.54 -15.85
C ASP A 202 -3.94 9.85 -15.08
N ALA A 203 -3.44 9.94 -13.85
CA ALA A 203 -3.43 11.16 -13.03
C ALA A 203 -2.20 12.07 -13.30
N GLY A 204 -1.43 11.83 -14.35
CA GLY A 204 -0.32 12.67 -14.79
C GLY A 204 1.03 12.35 -14.14
N TRP A 205 1.19 11.19 -13.54
CA TRP A 205 2.51 10.74 -13.09
C TRP A 205 3.37 10.33 -14.31
N THR A 206 4.68 10.51 -14.21
CA THR A 206 5.60 10.10 -15.27
C THR A 206 6.12 8.68 -15.03
N ALA A 207 6.14 7.87 -16.08
CA ALA A 207 6.76 6.55 -16.03
C ALA A 207 8.29 6.64 -15.97
N PHE A 208 8.96 5.63 -15.39
CA PHE A 208 10.44 5.49 -15.41
C PHE A 208 10.90 4.04 -15.37
#